data_930cdfbf22690c097d1a3d634ade85f1
#
_entry.id   930cdfbf22690c097d1a3d634ade85f1
#
_cell.length_a   1.000
_cell.length_b   1.000
_cell.length_c   1.000
_cell.angle_alpha   90.00
_cell.angle_beta   90.00
_cell.angle_gamma   90.00
#
_symmetry.space_group_name_H-M   'P 1'
#
loop_
_entity.id
_entity.type
_entity.pdbx_description
1 polymer ?
#
loop_
_entity_poly.entity_id
_entity_poly.type
_entity_poly.pdbx_seq_one_letter_code
_entity_poly.pdbx_strand_id
1 'polypeptide(L)'
;MRAWLNGDLMADPTQAAVAVTDHGFTVGDGVFEAVKTVHGRPFALTRHLERLERSAAGLGLPVPDLDDVRRGVEAVLEGEGEDAPMGRLRITYTAGPHPMGSGRGGGPPTLVVAWSEIHPAAAETTVVTVPWTRNKHGATAGLKTTSYAENVIALAHAVERGGSEAVFANTAGNLCEGTGTNVFYVVDGELRTPSLASGCLAGVTRGLVVEWCGAREVDEPLSEVLAVASEAFLASTTRDVQAISRWDDRDLPAPGPVTRQCAETWAAREAETMEP
;
A
#
# COMPACT_ATOMS: atom_id res chain seq x y z
N MET A 1 -7.31 -11.38 -15.42
CA MET A 1 -7.81 -10.14 -14.77
C MET A 1 -9.32 -10.09 -14.90
N ARG A 2 -10.04 -9.71 -13.84
CA ARG A 2 -11.49 -9.46 -13.81
C ARG A 2 -11.72 -8.07 -13.24
N ALA A 3 -12.76 -7.39 -13.66
CA ALA A 3 -13.11 -6.05 -13.19
C ALA A 3 -14.61 -5.86 -13.07
N TRP A 4 -15.01 -5.10 -12.07
CA TRP A 4 -16.36 -4.68 -11.79
C TRP A 4 -16.39 -3.15 -11.71
N LEU A 5 -17.37 -2.51 -12.36
CA LEU A 5 -17.50 -1.05 -12.45
C LEU A 5 -18.93 -0.64 -12.12
N ASN A 6 -19.13 0.14 -11.06
CA ASN A 6 -20.40 0.79 -10.70
C ASN A 6 -21.65 -0.13 -10.73
N GLY A 7 -21.54 -1.40 -10.31
CA GLY A 7 -22.63 -2.35 -10.28
C GLY A 7 -22.50 -3.50 -11.25
N ASP A 8 -21.69 -3.39 -12.29
CA ASP A 8 -21.61 -4.35 -13.37
C ASP A 8 -20.24 -5.06 -13.47
N LEU A 9 -20.24 -6.39 -13.58
CA LEU A 9 -19.05 -7.14 -13.93
C LEU A 9 -18.74 -6.92 -15.42
N MET A 10 -17.53 -6.47 -15.73
CA MET A 10 -17.10 -6.20 -17.09
C MET A 10 -16.89 -7.50 -17.87
N ALA A 11 -17.48 -7.59 -19.05
CA ALA A 11 -17.27 -8.74 -19.95
C ALA A 11 -15.82 -8.80 -20.46
N ASP A 12 -15.19 -7.65 -20.67
CA ASP A 12 -13.79 -7.52 -21.07
C ASP A 12 -13.16 -6.32 -20.31
N PRO A 13 -12.32 -6.59 -19.30
CA PRO A 13 -11.71 -5.53 -18.48
C PRO A 13 -10.65 -4.71 -19.22
N THR A 14 -10.33 -5.01 -20.48
CA THR A 14 -9.41 -4.23 -21.33
C THR A 14 -10.12 -3.16 -22.14
N GLN A 15 -11.45 -3.17 -22.17
CA GLN A 15 -12.25 -2.18 -22.86
C GLN A 15 -12.30 -0.83 -22.13
N ALA A 16 -12.45 0.26 -22.89
CA ALA A 16 -12.65 1.58 -22.31
C ALA A 16 -13.98 1.65 -21.57
N ALA A 17 -13.94 1.95 -20.27
CA ALA A 17 -15.11 1.93 -19.41
C ALA A 17 -15.22 3.16 -18.48
N VAL A 18 -14.10 3.79 -18.13
CA VAL A 18 -14.06 5.00 -17.31
C VAL A 18 -14.10 6.22 -18.24
N ALA A 19 -14.93 7.21 -17.90
CA ALA A 19 -15.06 8.43 -18.69
C ALA A 19 -13.72 9.19 -18.75
N VAL A 20 -13.39 9.76 -19.91
CA VAL A 20 -12.18 10.60 -20.08
C VAL A 20 -12.18 11.85 -19.21
N THR A 21 -13.35 12.25 -18.70
CA THR A 21 -13.55 13.37 -17.78
C THR A 21 -13.59 12.95 -16.32
N ASP A 22 -13.32 11.67 -16.00
CA ASP A 22 -13.22 11.21 -14.61
C ASP A 22 -12.07 11.94 -13.91
N HIS A 23 -12.36 12.54 -12.75
CA HIS A 23 -11.37 13.31 -12.00
C HIS A 23 -10.24 12.44 -11.43
N GLY A 24 -10.48 11.15 -11.19
CA GLY A 24 -9.39 10.21 -10.87
C GLY A 24 -8.37 10.11 -12.00
N PHE A 25 -8.82 10.22 -13.25
CA PHE A 25 -7.95 10.21 -14.42
C PHE A 25 -7.35 11.60 -14.72
N THR A 26 -8.14 12.67 -14.67
CA THR A 26 -7.70 14.00 -15.09
C THR A 26 -6.84 14.74 -14.07
N VAL A 27 -7.13 14.59 -12.77
CA VAL A 27 -6.47 15.36 -11.69
C VAL A 27 -6.05 14.50 -10.47
N GLY A 28 -6.22 13.17 -10.55
CA GLY A 28 -5.87 12.28 -9.44
C GLY A 28 -6.80 12.41 -8.23
N ASP A 29 -8.05 12.88 -8.43
CA ASP A 29 -9.05 13.04 -7.38
C ASP A 29 -9.76 11.71 -7.10
N GLY A 30 -9.08 10.88 -6.33
CA GLY A 30 -9.55 9.55 -5.98
C GLY A 30 -8.68 8.89 -4.92
N VAL A 31 -9.19 7.81 -4.38
CA VAL A 31 -8.53 6.96 -3.39
C VAL A 31 -8.53 5.52 -3.86
N PHE A 32 -7.64 4.70 -3.30
CA PHE A 32 -7.62 3.30 -3.66
C PHE A 32 -7.16 2.40 -2.53
N GLU A 33 -7.52 1.12 -2.64
CA GLU A 33 -6.96 0.04 -1.85
C GLU A 33 -6.28 -1.00 -2.75
N ALA A 34 -5.30 -1.68 -2.18
CA ALA A 34 -4.72 -2.89 -2.74
C ALA A 34 -4.83 -3.96 -1.66
N VAL A 35 -5.56 -5.02 -1.96
CA VAL A 35 -5.82 -6.13 -1.03
C VAL A 35 -5.26 -7.41 -1.61
N LYS A 36 -4.49 -8.16 -0.84
CA LYS A 36 -4.01 -9.49 -1.22
C LYS A 36 -5.17 -10.49 -1.16
N THR A 37 -5.24 -11.40 -2.13
CA THR A 37 -6.10 -12.58 -2.05
C THR A 37 -5.25 -13.84 -1.93
N VAL A 38 -5.64 -14.72 -1.03
CA VAL A 38 -5.03 -16.02 -0.79
C VAL A 38 -6.14 -17.06 -0.83
N HIS A 39 -5.98 -18.10 -1.63
CA HIS A 39 -7.02 -19.14 -1.81
C HIS A 39 -8.40 -18.54 -2.12
N GLY A 40 -8.45 -17.60 -3.07
CA GLY A 40 -9.69 -16.92 -3.49
C GLY A 40 -10.32 -15.99 -2.43
N ARG A 41 -9.68 -15.76 -1.28
CA ARG A 41 -10.20 -14.94 -0.18
C ARG A 41 -9.37 -13.69 0.04
N PRO A 42 -9.99 -12.51 0.21
CA PRO A 42 -9.26 -11.28 0.52
C PRO A 42 -8.75 -11.28 1.97
N PHE A 43 -7.51 -10.88 2.17
CA PHE A 43 -6.88 -10.78 3.50
C PHE A 43 -7.11 -9.40 4.10
N ALA A 44 -7.57 -9.33 5.35
CA ALA A 44 -7.81 -8.11 6.13
C ALA A 44 -8.72 -7.10 5.40
N LEU A 45 -9.73 -7.59 4.65
CA LEU A 45 -10.58 -6.72 3.83
C LEU A 45 -11.24 -5.63 4.66
N THR A 46 -11.74 -5.94 5.84
CA THR A 46 -12.41 -4.98 6.73
C THR A 46 -11.50 -3.78 7.07
N ARG A 47 -10.24 -4.03 7.45
CA ARG A 47 -9.26 -2.95 7.73
C ARG A 47 -8.94 -2.11 6.49
N HIS A 48 -8.90 -2.73 5.32
CA HIS A 48 -8.72 -2.02 4.04
C HIS A 48 -9.91 -1.13 3.72
N LEU A 49 -11.14 -1.60 3.92
CA LEU A 49 -12.35 -0.82 3.68
C LEU A 49 -12.48 0.37 4.64
N GLU A 50 -12.17 0.17 5.92
CA GLU A 50 -12.09 1.28 6.89
C GLU A 50 -11.06 2.35 6.47
N ARG A 51 -9.92 1.94 5.90
CA ARG A 51 -8.93 2.90 5.40
C ARG A 51 -9.40 3.56 4.10
N LEU A 52 -10.13 2.86 3.24
CA LEU A 52 -10.76 3.45 2.05
C LEU A 52 -11.71 4.59 2.46
N GLU A 53 -12.59 4.36 3.44
CA GLU A 53 -13.49 5.39 3.99
C GLU A 53 -12.72 6.59 4.57
N ARG A 54 -11.71 6.33 5.41
CA ARG A 54 -10.87 7.40 5.97
C ARG A 54 -10.19 8.21 4.88
N SER A 55 -9.66 7.55 3.85
CA SER A 55 -8.99 8.24 2.75
C SER A 55 -9.97 9.03 1.88
N ALA A 56 -11.16 8.50 1.60
CA ALA A 56 -12.21 9.19 0.87
C ALA A 56 -12.69 10.43 1.63
N ALA A 57 -13.00 10.29 2.92
CA ALA A 57 -13.38 11.40 3.78
C ALA A 57 -12.30 12.48 3.88
N GLY A 58 -11.02 12.06 4.06
CA GLY A 58 -9.88 12.98 4.11
C GLY A 58 -9.64 13.74 2.80
N LEU A 59 -9.96 13.13 1.66
CA LEU A 59 -9.91 13.79 0.35
C LEU A 59 -11.19 14.61 0.08
N GLY A 60 -12.21 14.53 0.96
CA GLY A 60 -13.50 15.21 0.78
C GLY A 60 -14.37 14.59 -0.30
N LEU A 61 -14.20 13.31 -0.61
CA LEU A 61 -15.12 12.54 -1.45
C LEU A 61 -16.35 12.12 -0.64
N PRO A 62 -17.49 11.85 -1.31
CA PRO A 62 -18.58 11.13 -0.67
C PRO A 62 -18.08 9.84 -0.03
N VAL A 63 -18.67 9.44 1.09
CA VAL A 63 -18.33 8.18 1.73
C VAL A 63 -18.72 7.02 0.80
N PRO A 64 -17.79 6.10 0.44
CA PRO A 64 -18.13 4.95 -0.39
C PRO A 64 -19.14 4.04 0.33
N ASP A 65 -20.11 3.52 -0.41
CA ASP A 65 -20.99 2.45 0.08
C ASP A 65 -20.16 1.15 0.16
N LEU A 66 -19.83 0.71 1.37
CA LEU A 66 -19.00 -0.48 1.58
C LEU A 66 -19.71 -1.77 1.17
N ASP A 67 -21.04 -1.81 1.12
CA ASP A 67 -21.76 -2.97 0.63
C ASP A 67 -21.61 -3.07 -0.90
N ASP A 68 -21.61 -1.93 -1.62
CA ASP A 68 -21.28 -1.89 -3.04
C ASP A 68 -19.85 -2.37 -3.28
N VAL A 69 -18.89 -1.90 -2.48
CA VAL A 69 -17.50 -2.35 -2.59
C VAL A 69 -17.39 -3.87 -2.38
N ARG A 70 -18.06 -4.41 -1.35
CA ARG A 70 -18.06 -5.85 -1.07
C ARG A 70 -18.71 -6.63 -2.21
N ARG A 71 -19.82 -6.18 -2.78
CA ARG A 71 -20.43 -6.79 -3.98
C ARG A 71 -19.46 -6.85 -5.16
N GLY A 72 -18.71 -5.76 -5.39
CA GLY A 72 -17.68 -5.72 -6.43
C GLY A 72 -16.54 -6.71 -6.17
N VAL A 73 -16.10 -6.85 -4.90
CA VAL A 73 -15.08 -7.83 -4.49
C VAL A 73 -15.59 -9.26 -4.72
N GLU A 74 -16.79 -9.57 -4.29
CA GLU A 74 -17.43 -10.88 -4.49
C GLU A 74 -17.55 -11.20 -5.98
N ALA A 75 -18.02 -10.26 -6.81
CA ALA A 75 -18.20 -10.45 -8.25
C ALA A 75 -16.88 -10.75 -8.99
N VAL A 76 -15.77 -10.09 -8.62
CA VAL A 76 -14.48 -10.36 -9.26
C VAL A 76 -13.81 -11.64 -8.75
N LEU A 77 -14.18 -12.13 -7.58
CA LEU A 77 -13.67 -13.39 -7.00
C LEU A 77 -14.60 -14.58 -7.23
N GLU A 78 -15.77 -14.39 -7.83
CA GLU A 78 -16.71 -15.48 -8.09
C GLU A 78 -16.05 -16.60 -8.89
N GLY A 79 -16.12 -17.83 -8.36
CA GLY A 79 -15.52 -19.02 -8.96
C GLY A 79 -14.04 -19.25 -8.60
N GLU A 80 -13.38 -18.32 -7.92
CA GLU A 80 -12.07 -18.57 -7.33
C GLU A 80 -12.22 -19.45 -6.08
N GLY A 81 -11.49 -20.55 -6.02
CA GLY A 81 -11.55 -21.53 -4.95
C GLY A 81 -10.24 -21.62 -4.15
N GLU A 82 -10.11 -22.70 -3.35
CA GLU A 82 -8.92 -22.95 -2.52
C GLU A 82 -7.62 -23.10 -3.32
N ASP A 83 -7.72 -23.54 -4.58
CA ASP A 83 -6.57 -23.66 -5.48
C ASP A 83 -6.26 -22.36 -6.25
N ALA A 84 -7.02 -21.28 -6.00
CA ALA A 84 -6.77 -20.01 -6.67
C ALA A 84 -5.38 -19.47 -6.34
N PRO A 85 -4.66 -18.94 -7.35
CA PRO A 85 -3.36 -18.34 -7.13
C PRO A 85 -3.45 -17.10 -6.24
N MET A 86 -2.31 -16.70 -5.66
CA MET A 86 -2.23 -15.42 -4.97
C MET A 86 -2.64 -14.30 -5.93
N GLY A 87 -3.49 -13.40 -5.47
CA GLY A 87 -3.98 -12.30 -6.29
C GLY A 87 -3.92 -10.95 -5.61
N ARG A 88 -4.16 -9.93 -6.41
CA ARG A 88 -4.32 -8.55 -5.97
C ARG A 88 -5.68 -8.02 -6.37
N LEU A 89 -6.45 -7.59 -5.39
CA LEU A 89 -7.60 -6.71 -5.60
C LEU A 89 -7.11 -5.26 -5.61
N ARG A 90 -7.56 -4.50 -6.59
CA ARG A 90 -7.45 -3.05 -6.64
C ARG A 90 -8.86 -2.47 -6.53
N ILE A 91 -9.16 -1.77 -5.45
CA ILE A 91 -10.40 -1.01 -5.26
C ILE A 91 -10.05 0.44 -5.51
N THR A 92 -10.65 1.08 -6.50
CA THR A 92 -10.42 2.49 -6.84
C THR A 92 -11.73 3.24 -6.78
N TYR A 93 -11.76 4.33 -6.03
CA TYR A 93 -12.93 5.18 -5.84
C TYR A 93 -12.55 6.63 -6.14
N THR A 94 -13.18 7.22 -7.15
CA THR A 94 -12.87 8.57 -7.63
C THR A 94 -14.06 9.52 -7.48
N ALA A 95 -13.82 10.81 -7.64
CA ALA A 95 -14.90 11.81 -7.69
C ALA A 95 -15.88 11.57 -8.85
N GLY A 96 -15.49 10.78 -9.86
CA GLY A 96 -16.28 10.53 -11.06
C GLY A 96 -16.13 11.60 -12.13
N PRO A 97 -17.00 11.58 -13.18
CA PRO A 97 -16.94 12.54 -14.28
C PRO A 97 -17.29 13.96 -13.85
N HIS A 98 -16.42 14.91 -14.16
CA HIS A 98 -16.59 16.33 -13.85
C HIS A 98 -16.08 17.21 -14.99
N PRO A 99 -16.36 18.54 -15.02
CA PRO A 99 -15.75 19.47 -15.95
C PRO A 99 -14.21 19.42 -15.89
N MET A 100 -13.57 19.64 -17.03
CA MET A 100 -12.10 19.67 -17.07
C MET A 100 -11.57 20.84 -16.25
N GLY A 101 -10.79 20.51 -15.23
CA GLY A 101 -10.27 21.40 -14.19
C GLY A 101 -10.33 20.72 -12.83
N SER A 102 -9.99 21.43 -11.74
CA SER A 102 -9.94 20.86 -10.39
C SER A 102 -11.23 21.05 -9.57
N GLY A 103 -12.24 21.72 -10.13
CA GLY A 103 -13.52 21.97 -9.46
C GLY A 103 -14.45 20.77 -9.57
N ARG A 104 -14.98 20.27 -8.46
CA ARG A 104 -15.97 19.19 -8.44
C ARG A 104 -17.36 19.73 -8.79
N GLY A 105 -18.10 19.02 -9.65
CA GLY A 105 -19.43 19.42 -10.12
C GLY A 105 -20.62 18.65 -9.49
N GLY A 106 -20.40 17.71 -8.59
CA GLY A 106 -21.48 16.95 -7.93
C GLY A 106 -22.03 15.77 -8.74
N GLY A 107 -21.27 15.23 -9.69
CA GLY A 107 -21.59 13.97 -10.37
C GLY A 107 -21.42 12.76 -9.43
N PRO A 108 -21.91 11.58 -9.83
CA PRO A 108 -21.73 10.37 -9.04
C PRO A 108 -20.26 9.93 -9.07
N PRO A 109 -19.75 9.39 -7.94
CA PRO A 109 -18.42 8.77 -7.91
C PRO A 109 -18.30 7.58 -8.88
N THR A 110 -17.07 7.25 -9.25
CA THR A 110 -16.75 6.02 -9.98
C THR A 110 -16.10 5.03 -9.03
N LEU A 111 -16.67 3.82 -8.94
CA LEU A 111 -16.12 2.70 -8.17
C LEU A 111 -15.69 1.59 -9.11
N VAL A 112 -14.41 1.25 -9.06
CA VAL A 112 -13.84 0.12 -9.80
C VAL A 112 -13.22 -0.87 -8.82
N VAL A 113 -13.60 -2.14 -8.95
CA VAL A 113 -12.91 -3.26 -8.28
C VAL A 113 -12.30 -4.14 -9.37
N ALA A 114 -11.00 -4.32 -9.33
CA ALA A 114 -10.29 -5.17 -10.28
C ALA A 114 -9.44 -6.21 -9.54
N TRP A 115 -9.41 -7.44 -10.06
CA TRP A 115 -8.59 -8.54 -9.56
C TRP A 115 -7.67 -9.07 -10.64
N SER A 116 -6.44 -9.39 -10.25
CA SER A 116 -5.48 -10.10 -11.09
C SER A 116 -4.62 -11.02 -10.24
N GLU A 117 -4.23 -12.15 -10.82
CA GLU A 117 -3.17 -12.98 -10.28
C GLU A 117 -1.86 -12.18 -10.15
N ILE A 118 -1.10 -12.48 -9.11
CA ILE A 118 0.26 -11.97 -8.88
C ILE A 118 1.17 -13.12 -8.41
N HIS A 119 2.47 -12.94 -8.62
CA HIS A 119 3.46 -13.83 -8.02
C HIS A 119 3.86 -13.31 -6.62
N PRO A 120 4.19 -14.21 -5.68
CA PRO A 120 4.78 -13.82 -4.40
C PRO A 120 6.03 -12.95 -4.61
N ALA A 121 6.22 -11.99 -3.72
CA ALA A 121 7.42 -11.18 -3.72
C ALA A 121 8.67 -12.05 -3.45
N ALA A 122 9.83 -11.61 -3.92
CA ALA A 122 11.11 -12.25 -3.55
C ALA A 122 11.29 -12.19 -2.01
N ALA A 123 12.03 -13.16 -1.46
CA ALA A 123 12.25 -13.24 -0.01
C ALA A 123 13.01 -12.03 0.54
N GLU A 124 13.84 -11.41 -0.28
CA GLU A 124 14.62 -10.22 0.06
C GLU A 124 14.60 -9.19 -1.06
N THR A 125 15.02 -7.96 -0.74
CA THR A 125 15.03 -6.86 -1.68
C THR A 125 16.15 -5.87 -1.41
N THR A 126 16.45 -5.05 -2.43
CA THR A 126 17.34 -3.89 -2.33
C THR A 126 16.51 -2.61 -2.36
N VAL A 127 16.82 -1.65 -1.49
CA VAL A 127 16.15 -0.35 -1.44
C VAL A 127 17.13 0.79 -1.66
N VAL A 128 16.61 1.90 -2.19
CA VAL A 128 17.39 3.10 -2.49
C VAL A 128 16.73 4.32 -1.83
N THR A 129 17.51 5.07 -1.07
CA THR A 129 17.07 6.37 -0.56
C THR A 129 16.98 7.38 -1.69
N VAL A 130 15.86 8.10 -1.76
CA VAL A 130 15.65 9.12 -2.79
C VAL A 130 15.88 10.52 -2.25
N PRO A 131 16.26 11.49 -3.13
CA PRO A 131 16.57 12.85 -2.70
C PRO A 131 15.33 13.70 -2.37
N TRP A 132 14.13 13.21 -2.76
CA TRP A 132 12.86 13.91 -2.49
C TRP A 132 12.34 13.53 -1.11
N THR A 133 11.54 14.42 -0.51
CA THR A 133 11.00 14.23 0.82
C THR A 133 9.47 14.14 0.81
N ARG A 134 8.92 13.27 1.66
CA ARG A 134 7.48 13.27 1.93
C ARG A 134 7.10 14.53 2.71
N ASN A 135 6.16 15.29 2.16
CA ASN A 135 5.61 16.44 2.88
C ASN A 135 4.58 15.95 3.92
N LYS A 136 5.02 15.78 5.16
CA LYS A 136 4.16 15.35 6.26
C LYS A 136 3.06 16.35 6.64
N HIS A 137 3.10 17.56 6.11
CA HIS A 137 2.10 18.62 6.30
C HIS A 137 1.25 18.84 5.04
N GLY A 138 1.41 18.01 4.01
CA GLY A 138 0.59 18.06 2.79
C GLY A 138 -0.87 17.71 3.06
N ALA A 139 -1.78 18.28 2.29
CA ALA A 139 -3.21 18.03 2.43
C ALA A 139 -3.61 16.56 2.24
N THR A 140 -2.78 15.78 1.55
CA THR A 140 -3.00 14.35 1.28
C THR A 140 -2.10 13.43 2.11
N ALA A 141 -1.33 13.98 3.09
CA ALA A 141 -0.47 13.18 3.94
C ALA A 141 -1.30 12.13 4.72
N GLY A 142 -0.84 10.88 4.74
CA GLY A 142 -1.53 9.77 5.38
C GLY A 142 -2.76 9.23 4.64
N LEU A 143 -3.15 9.82 3.50
CA LEU A 143 -4.25 9.33 2.65
C LEU A 143 -3.73 8.46 1.51
N LYS A 144 -4.50 7.41 1.17
CA LYS A 144 -4.17 6.52 0.05
C LYS A 144 -4.86 6.99 -1.23
N THR A 145 -4.30 8.04 -1.86
CA THR A 145 -4.88 8.70 -3.03
C THR A 145 -4.37 8.12 -4.35
N THR A 146 -5.07 8.38 -5.46
CA THR A 146 -4.62 8.03 -6.81
C THR A 146 -3.52 8.94 -7.36
N SER A 147 -3.19 10.04 -6.67
CA SER A 147 -2.10 10.96 -7.02
C SER A 147 -0.72 10.36 -6.73
N TYR A 148 -0.29 9.41 -7.56
CA TYR A 148 0.90 8.57 -7.34
C TYR A 148 2.12 8.95 -8.18
N ALA A 149 2.10 10.10 -8.86
CA ALA A 149 3.19 10.52 -9.75
C ALA A 149 4.55 10.60 -9.05
N GLU A 150 4.59 11.14 -7.81
CA GLU A 150 5.81 11.19 -7.01
C GLU A 150 6.37 9.79 -6.70
N ASN A 151 5.49 8.84 -6.36
CA ASN A 151 5.88 7.45 -6.08
C ASN A 151 6.42 6.76 -7.34
N VAL A 152 5.83 7.03 -8.52
CA VAL A 152 6.30 6.47 -9.80
C VAL A 152 7.71 6.98 -10.12
N ILE A 153 7.95 8.29 -9.96
CA ILE A 153 9.28 8.90 -10.19
C ILE A 153 10.31 8.31 -9.22
N ALA A 154 9.96 8.21 -7.93
CA ALA A 154 10.86 7.68 -6.92
C ALA A 154 11.20 6.21 -7.16
N LEU A 155 10.21 5.39 -7.53
CA LEU A 155 10.44 3.99 -7.85
C LEU A 155 11.32 3.83 -9.09
N ALA A 156 11.09 4.63 -10.15
CA ALA A 156 11.94 4.61 -11.34
C ALA A 156 13.41 4.95 -10.99
N HIS A 157 13.63 5.98 -10.15
CA HIS A 157 14.95 6.34 -9.66
C HIS A 157 15.64 5.19 -8.91
N ALA A 158 14.89 4.46 -8.06
CA ALA A 158 15.44 3.29 -7.34
C ALA A 158 15.78 2.16 -8.30
N VAL A 159 14.91 1.86 -9.26
CA VAL A 159 15.13 0.79 -10.27
C VAL A 159 16.37 1.07 -11.12
N GLU A 160 16.61 2.31 -11.55
CA GLU A 160 17.82 2.70 -12.28
C GLU A 160 19.11 2.45 -11.47
N ARG A 161 19.01 2.33 -10.14
CA ARG A 161 20.11 2.06 -9.20
C ARG A 161 20.13 0.64 -8.66
N GLY A 162 19.35 -0.25 -9.26
CA GLY A 162 19.28 -1.67 -8.89
C GLY A 162 18.43 -1.97 -7.67
N GLY A 163 17.64 -1.01 -7.18
CA GLY A 163 16.66 -1.22 -6.12
C GLY A 163 15.30 -1.68 -6.65
N SER A 164 14.50 -2.35 -5.84
CA SER A 164 13.12 -2.68 -6.14
C SER A 164 12.11 -1.81 -5.40
N GLU A 165 12.59 -0.92 -4.53
CA GLU A 165 11.79 0.04 -3.78
C GLU A 165 12.62 1.28 -3.45
N ALA A 166 11.95 2.43 -3.39
CA ALA A 166 12.54 3.69 -2.95
C ALA A 166 12.10 4.01 -1.51
N VAL A 167 12.99 4.62 -0.74
CA VAL A 167 12.72 5.04 0.64
C VAL A 167 12.85 6.54 0.76
N PHE A 168 11.85 7.17 1.39
CA PHE A 168 11.79 8.60 1.62
C PHE A 168 12.12 8.98 3.07
N ALA A 169 12.85 10.08 3.22
CA ALA A 169 12.74 10.91 4.41
C ALA A 169 11.50 11.81 4.31
N ASN A 170 11.02 12.33 5.44
CA ASN A 170 10.03 13.39 5.45
C ASN A 170 10.68 14.78 5.47
N THR A 171 9.87 15.85 5.45
CA THR A 171 10.35 17.24 5.48
C THR A 171 11.08 17.64 6.77
N ALA A 172 11.10 16.80 7.81
CA ALA A 172 11.92 16.98 9.01
C ALA A 172 13.26 16.20 8.93
N GLY A 173 13.50 15.44 7.84
CA GLY A 173 14.68 14.60 7.68
C GLY A 173 14.56 13.22 8.34
N ASN A 174 13.42 12.91 8.95
CA ASN A 174 13.19 11.60 9.57
C ASN A 174 12.80 10.56 8.52
N LEU A 175 13.15 9.28 8.79
CA LEU A 175 12.66 8.16 8.00
C LEU A 175 11.13 8.21 7.94
N CYS A 176 10.55 7.94 6.76
CA CYS A 176 9.12 7.98 6.55
C CYS A 176 8.56 6.64 6.04
N GLU A 177 8.70 6.37 4.76
CA GLU A 177 8.13 5.18 4.13
C GLU A 177 8.75 4.90 2.75
N GLY A 178 8.39 3.78 2.13
CA GLY A 178 8.68 3.53 0.72
C GLY A 178 7.63 4.12 -0.24
N THR A 179 7.72 3.79 -1.54
CA THR A 179 6.72 4.24 -2.52
C THR A 179 5.38 3.54 -2.36
N GLY A 180 5.39 2.28 -1.97
CA GLY A 180 4.20 1.46 -1.73
C GLY A 180 4.30 0.61 -0.48
N THR A 181 5.24 0.91 0.42
CA THR A 181 5.60 0.10 1.58
C THR A 181 5.82 0.96 2.81
N ASN A 182 5.63 0.37 4.00
CA ASN A 182 6.17 0.93 5.24
C ASN A 182 7.52 0.26 5.55
N VAL A 183 8.40 0.97 6.26
CA VAL A 183 9.74 0.51 6.60
C VAL A 183 9.80 0.15 8.08
N PHE A 184 10.42 -1.00 8.38
CA PHE A 184 10.77 -1.44 9.71
C PHE A 184 12.29 -1.65 9.78
N TYR A 185 12.87 -1.44 10.95
CA TYR A 185 14.30 -1.60 11.18
C TYR A 185 14.57 -2.00 12.63
N VAL A 186 15.74 -2.57 12.88
CA VAL A 186 16.14 -3.05 14.20
C VAL A 186 17.35 -2.28 14.70
N VAL A 187 17.27 -1.79 15.92
CA VAL A 187 18.39 -1.16 16.64
C VAL A 187 18.49 -1.78 18.02
N ASP A 188 19.66 -2.31 18.36
CA ASP A 188 19.94 -2.97 19.66
C ASP A 188 18.91 -4.08 19.99
N GLY A 189 18.45 -4.80 18.98
CA GLY A 189 17.44 -5.86 19.11
C GLY A 189 16.00 -5.37 19.23
N GLU A 190 15.74 -4.07 19.28
CA GLU A 190 14.40 -3.48 19.29
C GLU A 190 13.89 -3.23 17.87
N LEU A 191 12.73 -3.78 17.55
CA LEU A 191 12.04 -3.53 16.28
C LEU A 191 11.36 -2.16 16.31
N ARG A 192 11.65 -1.33 15.31
CA ARG A 192 11.15 0.05 15.19
C ARG A 192 10.51 0.30 13.83
N THR A 193 9.60 1.28 13.77
CA THR A 193 9.01 1.80 12.53
C THR A 193 8.67 3.28 12.70
N PRO A 194 8.69 4.09 11.63
CA PRO A 194 8.22 5.47 11.70
C PRO A 194 6.81 5.59 12.27
N SER A 195 6.58 6.57 13.16
CA SER A 195 5.23 6.88 13.66
C SER A 195 4.35 7.46 12.56
N LEU A 196 3.04 7.48 12.76
CA LEU A 196 2.13 8.12 11.79
C LEU A 196 2.35 9.65 11.70
N ALA A 197 2.95 10.27 12.73
CA ALA A 197 3.32 11.69 12.70
C ALA A 197 4.49 11.98 11.73
N SER A 198 5.20 10.95 11.26
CA SER A 198 6.18 11.09 10.17
C SER A 198 5.54 11.46 8.84
N GLY A 199 4.22 11.28 8.69
CA GLY A 199 3.46 11.44 7.44
C GLY A 199 3.37 10.17 6.60
N CYS A 200 3.85 9.04 7.10
CA CYS A 200 3.72 7.76 6.42
C CYS A 200 2.25 7.29 6.41
N LEU A 201 1.91 6.46 5.42
CA LEU A 201 0.61 5.85 5.36
C LEU A 201 0.40 4.90 6.57
N ALA A 202 -0.79 4.94 7.18
CA ALA A 202 -1.25 3.92 8.12
C ALA A 202 -1.50 2.59 7.36
N GLY A 203 -0.42 1.87 7.03
CA GLY A 203 -0.48 0.62 6.29
C GLY A 203 -1.26 -0.45 7.07
N VAL A 204 -2.13 -1.23 6.43
CA VAL A 204 -2.81 -2.35 7.08
C VAL A 204 -1.77 -3.39 7.54
N THR A 205 -0.86 -3.80 6.65
CA THR A 205 0.25 -4.68 6.99
C THR A 205 1.13 -4.08 8.10
N ARG A 206 1.42 -2.76 8.04
CA ARG A 206 2.16 -2.08 9.11
C ARG A 206 1.46 -2.21 10.46
N GLY A 207 0.17 -1.94 10.52
CA GLY A 207 -0.62 -2.06 11.75
C GLY A 207 -0.55 -3.46 12.34
N LEU A 208 -0.72 -4.48 11.51
CA LEU A 208 -0.64 -5.88 11.93
C LEU A 208 0.78 -6.26 12.40
N VAL A 209 1.84 -5.78 11.75
CA VAL A 209 3.22 -6.01 12.23
C VAL A 209 3.46 -5.34 13.58
N VAL A 210 2.97 -4.11 13.78
CA VAL A 210 3.05 -3.45 15.11
C VAL A 210 2.32 -4.28 16.17
N GLU A 211 1.10 -4.74 15.87
CA GLU A 211 0.29 -5.54 16.80
C GLU A 211 0.90 -6.91 17.09
N TRP A 212 1.42 -7.61 16.08
CA TRP A 212 1.85 -9.00 16.21
C TRP A 212 3.32 -9.16 16.59
N CYS A 213 4.16 -8.23 16.18
CA CYS A 213 5.62 -8.31 16.41
C CYS A 213 6.11 -7.30 17.46
N GLY A 214 5.22 -6.44 17.99
CA GLY A 214 5.56 -5.50 19.06
C GLY A 214 6.50 -4.38 18.61
N ALA A 215 6.42 -3.93 17.37
CA ALA A 215 7.27 -2.86 16.86
C ALA A 215 6.96 -1.53 17.57
N ARG A 216 8.02 -0.80 17.96
CA ARG A 216 7.92 0.52 18.55
C ARG A 216 7.84 1.58 17.47
N GLU A 217 6.87 2.48 17.59
CA GLU A 217 6.72 3.64 16.71
C GLU A 217 7.62 4.79 17.18
N VAL A 218 8.49 5.29 16.29
CA VAL A 218 9.48 6.33 16.58
C VAL A 218 9.69 7.25 15.39
N ASP A 219 10.16 8.46 15.62
CA ASP A 219 10.56 9.40 14.56
C ASP A 219 12.06 9.69 14.69
N GLU A 220 12.87 9.02 13.88
CA GLU A 220 14.32 9.09 13.90
C GLU A 220 14.87 9.63 12.56
N PRO A 221 15.95 10.45 12.58
CA PRO A 221 16.59 10.90 11.35
C PRO A 221 17.00 9.73 10.46
N LEU A 222 16.66 9.79 9.17
CA LEU A 222 17.02 8.73 8.22
C LEU A 222 18.51 8.41 8.22
N SER A 223 19.37 9.44 8.33
CA SER A 223 20.82 9.26 8.38
C SER A 223 21.30 8.47 9.62
N GLU A 224 20.63 8.66 10.76
CA GLU A 224 20.93 7.89 11.97
C GLU A 224 20.47 6.45 11.83
N VAL A 225 19.26 6.23 11.31
CA VAL A 225 18.74 4.87 11.04
C VAL A 225 19.70 4.12 10.11
N LEU A 226 20.12 4.75 9.01
CA LEU A 226 21.10 4.16 8.08
C LEU A 226 22.42 3.81 8.76
N ALA A 227 22.87 4.56 9.76
CA ALA A 227 24.12 4.31 10.45
C ALA A 227 24.01 3.13 11.44
N VAL A 228 22.88 2.94 12.11
CA VAL A 228 22.77 2.04 13.27
C VAL A 228 21.89 0.80 13.06
N ALA A 229 20.99 0.80 12.09
CA ALA A 229 20.08 -0.32 11.86
C ALA A 229 20.88 -1.62 11.59
N SER A 230 20.64 -2.65 12.38
CA SER A 230 21.26 -3.97 12.21
C SER A 230 20.50 -4.85 11.24
N GLU A 231 19.20 -4.63 11.07
CA GLU A 231 18.29 -5.29 10.13
C GLU A 231 17.27 -4.29 9.63
N ALA A 232 16.67 -4.53 8.48
CA ALA A 232 15.50 -3.79 8.01
C ALA A 232 14.62 -4.67 7.13
N PHE A 233 13.32 -4.32 7.05
CA PHE A 233 12.38 -4.95 6.14
C PHE A 233 11.29 -3.98 5.68
N LEU A 234 10.66 -4.32 4.57
CA LEU A 234 9.49 -3.65 4.04
C LEU A 234 8.22 -4.38 4.45
N ALA A 235 7.15 -3.64 4.73
CA ALA A 235 5.83 -4.19 4.96
C ALA A 235 4.83 -3.60 3.98
N SER A 236 4.12 -4.45 3.26
CA SER A 236 3.00 -4.07 2.39
C SER A 236 2.12 -5.28 2.09
N THR A 237 0.92 -5.03 1.61
CA THR A 237 -0.08 -6.07 1.28
C THR A 237 0.42 -7.20 0.38
N THR A 238 1.34 -6.92 -0.56
CA THR A 238 1.84 -7.92 -1.52
C THR A 238 3.28 -8.34 -1.27
N ARG A 239 3.94 -7.77 -0.27
CA ARG A 239 5.28 -8.14 0.17
C ARG A 239 5.29 -8.81 1.54
N ASP A 240 4.20 -8.68 2.29
CA ASP A 240 4.11 -9.11 3.69
C ASP A 240 5.27 -8.53 4.52
N VAL A 241 6.15 -9.35 5.05
CA VAL A 241 7.42 -8.97 5.70
C VAL A 241 8.55 -9.36 4.78
N GLN A 242 9.07 -8.40 3.99
CA GLN A 242 10.14 -8.64 3.04
C GLN A 242 11.47 -8.05 3.52
N ALA A 243 12.46 -8.90 3.78
CA ALA A 243 13.78 -8.48 4.25
C ALA A 243 14.49 -7.54 3.25
N ILE A 244 15.20 -6.55 3.76
CA ILE A 244 16.09 -5.69 2.97
C ILE A 244 17.50 -6.25 3.10
N SER A 245 18.06 -6.76 1.98
CA SER A 245 19.45 -7.26 1.92
C SER A 245 20.47 -6.15 1.65
N ARG A 246 20.01 -5.03 1.06
CA ARG A 246 20.87 -3.88 0.80
C ARG A 246 20.06 -2.59 0.84
N TRP A 247 20.57 -1.59 1.56
CA TRP A 247 20.03 -0.24 1.60
C TRP A 247 21.10 0.75 1.17
N ASP A 248 20.91 1.38 0.02
CA ASP A 248 21.93 2.17 -0.68
C ASP A 248 23.21 1.35 -0.88
N ASP A 249 24.33 1.79 -0.30
CA ASP A 249 25.63 1.10 -0.37
C ASP A 249 25.88 0.16 0.81
N ARG A 250 24.92 -0.05 1.69
CA ARG A 250 25.06 -0.87 2.89
C ARG A 250 24.35 -2.21 2.77
N ASP A 251 25.10 -3.30 2.88
CA ASP A 251 24.55 -4.64 2.99
C ASP A 251 23.99 -4.88 4.41
N LEU A 252 22.86 -5.57 4.49
CA LEU A 252 22.17 -5.94 5.73
C LEU A 252 21.91 -7.47 5.75
N PRO A 253 21.85 -8.09 6.94
CA PRO A 253 21.38 -9.47 7.05
C PRO A 253 19.93 -9.61 6.56
N ALA A 254 19.68 -10.55 5.63
CA ALA A 254 18.35 -10.73 5.04
C ALA A 254 17.96 -12.21 4.93
N PRO A 255 17.04 -12.69 5.78
CA PRO A 255 16.53 -12.00 6.96
C PRO A 255 17.50 -12.13 8.14
N GLY A 256 17.63 -11.05 8.91
CA GLY A 256 18.22 -11.13 10.23
C GLY A 256 17.25 -11.82 11.23
N PRO A 257 17.69 -12.09 12.48
CA PRO A 257 16.89 -12.87 13.45
C PRO A 257 15.53 -12.26 13.80
N VAL A 258 15.45 -10.92 13.99
CA VAL A 258 14.18 -10.25 14.32
C VAL A 258 13.25 -10.23 13.10
N THR A 259 13.78 -9.93 11.93
CA THR A 259 13.03 -9.96 10.66
C THR A 259 12.46 -11.34 10.38
N ARG A 260 13.24 -12.40 10.61
CA ARG A 260 12.81 -13.80 10.44
C ARG A 260 11.67 -14.13 11.38
N GLN A 261 11.79 -13.77 12.67
CA GLN A 261 10.74 -13.99 13.65
C GLN A 261 9.44 -13.28 13.27
N CYS A 262 9.53 -12.03 12.76
CA CYS A 262 8.36 -11.31 12.25
C CYS A 262 7.73 -12.01 11.06
N ALA A 263 8.51 -12.47 10.09
CA ALA A 263 8.00 -13.19 8.93
C ALA A 263 7.33 -14.52 9.30
N GLU A 264 7.89 -15.27 10.23
CA GLU A 264 7.29 -16.50 10.77
C GLU A 264 5.98 -16.21 11.53
N THR A 265 5.97 -15.16 12.36
CA THR A 265 4.75 -14.70 13.05
C THR A 265 3.67 -14.30 12.08
N TRP A 266 4.04 -13.52 11.02
CA TRP A 266 3.11 -13.13 9.95
C TRP A 266 2.49 -14.35 9.28
N ALA A 267 3.30 -15.30 8.81
CA ALA A 267 2.83 -16.49 8.13
C ALA A 267 1.87 -17.34 9.00
N ALA A 268 2.20 -17.50 10.29
CA ALA A 268 1.34 -18.21 11.24
C ALA A 268 -0.01 -17.51 11.43
N ARG A 269 0.00 -16.19 11.63
CA ARG A 269 -1.23 -15.40 11.83
C ARG A 269 -2.10 -15.32 10.58
N GLU A 270 -1.51 -15.17 9.40
CA GLU A 270 -2.24 -15.20 8.14
C GLU A 270 -2.93 -16.54 7.91
N ALA A 271 -2.30 -17.65 8.30
CA ALA A 271 -2.92 -18.98 8.21
C ALA A 271 -4.07 -19.18 9.22
N GLU A 272 -4.06 -18.47 10.37
CA GLU A 272 -5.11 -18.57 11.39
C GLU A 272 -6.40 -17.85 10.99
N THR A 273 -6.29 -16.68 10.32
CA THR A 273 -7.46 -15.86 9.98
C THR A 273 -7.22 -14.97 8.77
N MET A 274 -8.23 -14.86 7.93
CA MET A 274 -8.24 -13.92 6.80
C MET A 274 -8.72 -12.50 7.19
N GLU A 275 -9.32 -12.35 8.38
CA GLU A 275 -9.84 -11.07 8.93
C GLU A 275 -9.27 -10.82 10.33
N PRO A 276 -8.00 -10.47 10.42
CA PRO A 276 -7.33 -10.19 11.69
C PRO A 276 -7.70 -8.82 12.27
#